data_4d177259c3759fef8437dfe07442055d
#
_entry.id   4d177259c3759fef8437dfe07442055d
#
_cell.length_a   1.000
_cell.length_b   1.000
_cell.length_c   1.000
_cell.angle_alpha   90.00
_cell.angle_beta   90.00
_cell.angle_gamma   90.00
#
_symmetry.space_group_name_H-M   'P 1'
#
loop_
_entity.id
_entity.type
_entity.pdbx_description
1 polymer ?
#
loop_
_entity_poly.entity_id
_entity_poly.type
_entity_poly.pdbx_seq_one_letter_code
_entity_poly.pdbx_strand_id
1 'polypeptide(L)'
;MLKVTKIATLHRMVMADNTCPHGLKSKALLERQGFKVDDNHLNSRAEIDFFKAEYGVTSTPQTFIDGARVGGFDELSSYFGKAPKRNNATTYKPVISLFVVAALMASIISWLLLGTMLSGRTVEWFVSISMVLLGLQKLQDVERFATMFLNYD
;
A
#
# COMPACT_ATOMS: atom_id res chain seq x y z
N MET A 1 -39.99 10.31 -3.80
CA MET A 1 -38.89 9.85 -4.67
C MET A 1 -38.32 8.60 -4.05
N LEU A 2 -38.56 7.43 -4.64
CA LEU A 2 -37.97 6.17 -4.20
C LEU A 2 -36.46 6.22 -4.51
N LYS A 3 -35.63 6.25 -3.47
CA LYS A 3 -34.18 6.19 -3.60
C LYS A 3 -33.85 4.77 -4.05
N VAL A 4 -33.60 4.58 -5.34
CA VAL A 4 -33.14 3.29 -5.88
C VAL A 4 -31.80 2.98 -5.19
N THR A 5 -31.83 2.03 -4.27
CA THR A 5 -30.63 1.59 -3.56
C THR A 5 -29.84 0.71 -4.53
N LYS A 6 -28.78 1.24 -5.09
CA LYS A 6 -27.83 0.48 -5.91
C LYS A 6 -27.16 -0.59 -5.03
N ILE A 7 -27.16 -1.82 -5.47
CA ILE A 7 -26.56 -2.95 -4.74
C ILE A 7 -25.25 -3.33 -5.44
N ALA A 8 -24.24 -3.54 -4.64
CA ALA A 8 -22.96 -4.06 -5.11
C ALA A 8 -22.56 -5.27 -4.24
N THR A 9 -22.14 -6.34 -4.87
CA THR A 9 -21.62 -7.55 -4.20
C THR A 9 -20.09 -7.52 -4.20
N LEU A 10 -19.49 -7.68 -3.03
CA LEU A 10 -18.05 -7.66 -2.85
C LEU A 10 -17.59 -8.99 -2.27
N HIS A 11 -16.75 -9.72 -3.00
CA HIS A 11 -16.07 -10.91 -2.49
C HIS A 11 -14.65 -10.54 -2.07
N ARG A 12 -14.34 -10.71 -0.77
CA ARG A 12 -13.02 -10.35 -0.23
C ARG A 12 -12.51 -11.38 0.77
N MET A 13 -11.21 -11.50 0.84
CA MET A 13 -10.54 -12.35 1.83
C MET A 13 -10.63 -11.75 3.22
N VAL A 14 -11.13 -12.53 4.18
CA VAL A 14 -11.16 -12.22 5.61
C VAL A 14 -10.75 -13.47 6.36
N MET A 15 -9.50 -13.59 6.73
CA MET A 15 -8.98 -14.66 7.57
C MET A 15 -8.79 -14.15 9.00
N ALA A 16 -8.72 -15.07 9.99
CA ALA A 16 -8.56 -14.72 11.40
C ALA A 16 -7.33 -13.80 11.64
N ASP A 17 -6.24 -14.07 10.93
CA ASP A 17 -4.96 -13.35 11.11
C ASP A 17 -4.68 -12.34 9.99
N ASN A 18 -5.50 -12.28 8.95
CA ASN A 18 -5.22 -11.41 7.81
C ASN A 18 -6.49 -10.96 7.08
N THR A 19 -6.70 -9.65 7.05
CA THR A 19 -7.78 -9.04 6.27
C THR A 19 -7.17 -8.26 5.11
N CYS A 20 -7.60 -8.56 3.88
CA CYS A 20 -7.08 -7.89 2.69
C CYS A 20 -7.38 -6.38 2.71
N PRO A 21 -6.36 -5.49 2.75
CA PRO A 21 -6.58 -4.05 2.80
C PRO A 21 -7.24 -3.51 1.52
N HIS A 22 -7.05 -4.15 0.37
CA HIS A 22 -7.74 -3.79 -0.87
C HIS A 22 -9.24 -4.09 -0.80
N GLY A 23 -9.64 -5.15 -0.10
CA GLY A 23 -11.05 -5.46 0.17
C GLY A 23 -11.73 -4.38 1.01
N LEU A 24 -11.08 -3.92 2.07
CA LEU A 24 -11.58 -2.82 2.90
C LEU A 24 -11.71 -1.51 2.12
N LYS A 25 -10.72 -1.20 1.27
CA LYS A 25 -10.75 -0.02 0.41
C LYS A 25 -11.89 -0.09 -0.63
N SER A 26 -12.14 -1.26 -1.21
CA SER A 26 -13.25 -1.48 -2.14
C SER A 26 -14.59 -1.25 -1.45
N LYS A 27 -14.79 -1.81 -0.25
CA LYS A 27 -15.99 -1.59 0.55
C LYS A 27 -16.24 -0.12 0.84
N ALA A 28 -15.24 0.57 1.40
CA ALA A 28 -15.32 1.98 1.71
C ALA A 28 -15.60 2.86 0.47
N LEU A 29 -15.06 2.48 -0.70
CA LEU A 29 -15.31 3.20 -1.95
C LEU A 29 -16.75 3.04 -2.40
N LEU A 30 -17.31 1.81 -2.37
CA LEU A 30 -18.69 1.52 -2.73
C LEU A 30 -19.68 2.25 -1.80
N GLU A 31 -19.47 2.21 -0.50
CA GLU A 31 -20.29 2.89 0.50
C GLU A 31 -20.29 4.42 0.27
N ARG A 32 -19.12 5.01 -0.02
CA ARG A 32 -19.01 6.44 -0.38
C ARG A 32 -19.75 6.82 -1.66
N GLN A 33 -19.91 5.89 -2.59
CA GLN A 33 -20.67 6.07 -3.82
C GLN A 33 -22.18 5.80 -3.64
N GLY A 34 -22.61 5.48 -2.41
CA GLY A 34 -24.01 5.27 -2.06
C GLY A 34 -24.56 3.89 -2.42
N PHE A 35 -23.68 2.89 -2.63
CA PHE A 35 -24.08 1.52 -2.82
C PHE A 35 -24.35 0.83 -1.49
N LYS A 36 -25.39 -0.02 -1.45
CA LYS A 36 -25.54 -1.01 -0.40
C LYS A 36 -24.62 -2.20 -0.74
N VAL A 37 -23.63 -2.44 0.11
CA VAL A 37 -22.63 -3.48 -0.13
C VAL A 37 -23.08 -4.79 0.49
N ASP A 38 -23.22 -5.81 -0.34
CA ASP A 38 -23.33 -7.21 0.06
C ASP A 38 -21.91 -7.78 0.17
N ASP A 39 -21.42 -7.93 1.41
CA ASP A 39 -20.02 -8.18 1.72
C ASP A 39 -19.81 -9.68 1.99
N ASN A 40 -19.37 -10.42 0.98
CA ASN A 40 -19.11 -11.85 1.05
C ASN A 40 -17.66 -12.13 1.46
N HIS A 41 -17.50 -12.77 2.60
CA HIS A 41 -16.19 -13.09 3.16
C HIS A 41 -15.73 -14.47 2.69
N LEU A 42 -14.52 -14.53 2.18
CA LEU A 42 -13.80 -15.76 1.88
C LEU A 42 -12.84 -16.02 3.04
N ASN A 43 -13.18 -17.01 3.87
CA ASN A 43 -12.54 -17.23 5.17
C ASN A 43 -11.42 -18.29 5.12
N SER A 44 -11.30 -19.01 4.02
CA SER A 44 -10.29 -20.05 3.85
C SER A 44 -9.62 -20.00 2.48
N ARG A 45 -8.42 -20.58 2.40
CA ARG A 45 -7.70 -20.74 1.12
C ARG A 45 -8.50 -21.53 0.11
N ALA A 46 -9.15 -22.60 0.55
CA ALA A 46 -9.98 -23.44 -0.31
C ALA A 46 -11.15 -22.66 -0.93
N GLU A 47 -11.83 -21.82 -0.13
CA GLU A 47 -12.89 -20.93 -0.64
C GLU A 47 -12.38 -19.92 -1.65
N ILE A 48 -11.19 -19.35 -1.41
CA ILE A 48 -10.56 -18.39 -2.32
C ILE A 48 -10.22 -19.07 -3.66
N ASP A 49 -9.64 -20.26 -3.63
CA ASP A 49 -9.22 -20.98 -4.82
C ASP A 49 -10.45 -21.50 -5.60
N PHE A 50 -11.49 -21.96 -4.89
CA PHE A 50 -12.76 -22.31 -5.51
C PHE A 50 -13.41 -21.11 -6.18
N PHE A 51 -13.50 -19.97 -5.48
CA PHE A 51 -14.03 -18.72 -6.04
C PHE A 51 -13.26 -18.26 -7.28
N LYS A 52 -11.92 -18.33 -7.23
CA LYS A 52 -11.08 -17.97 -8.38
C LYS A 52 -11.33 -18.87 -9.60
N ALA A 53 -11.48 -20.17 -9.37
CA ALA A 53 -11.77 -21.13 -10.42
C ALA A 53 -13.17 -20.92 -11.01
N GLU A 54 -14.17 -20.71 -10.18
CA GLU A 54 -15.58 -20.52 -10.58
C GLU A 54 -15.75 -19.25 -11.43
N TYR A 55 -15.16 -18.13 -11.01
CA TYR A 55 -15.29 -16.85 -11.69
C TYR A 55 -14.19 -16.55 -12.70
N GLY A 56 -13.22 -17.45 -12.89
CA GLY A 56 -12.10 -17.29 -13.82
C GLY A 56 -11.22 -16.07 -13.48
N VAL A 57 -10.99 -15.81 -12.17
CA VAL A 57 -10.22 -14.65 -11.70
C VAL A 57 -8.92 -15.07 -11.03
N THR A 58 -7.92 -14.23 -11.11
CA THR A 58 -6.58 -14.52 -10.55
C THR A 58 -6.38 -13.96 -9.15
N SER A 59 -7.21 -12.99 -8.74
CA SER A 59 -7.04 -12.25 -7.48
C SER A 59 -8.35 -11.91 -6.79
N THR A 60 -8.27 -11.64 -5.49
CA THR A 60 -9.32 -11.03 -4.67
C THR A 60 -8.82 -9.69 -4.12
N PRO A 61 -9.68 -8.69 -3.85
CA PRO A 61 -11.15 -8.71 -3.91
C PRO A 61 -11.70 -8.68 -5.34
N GLN A 62 -12.97 -9.09 -5.48
CA GLN A 62 -13.75 -8.92 -6.71
C GLN A 62 -15.08 -8.25 -6.39
N THR A 63 -15.44 -7.27 -7.21
CA THR A 63 -16.65 -6.47 -7.06
C THR A 63 -17.59 -6.72 -8.23
N PHE A 64 -18.88 -6.86 -7.93
CA PHE A 64 -19.95 -6.97 -8.91
C PHE A 64 -20.95 -5.83 -8.66
N ILE A 65 -21.37 -5.15 -9.71
CA ILE A 65 -22.40 -4.11 -9.67
C ILE A 65 -23.50 -4.51 -10.61
N ASP A 66 -24.75 -4.60 -10.11
CA ASP A 66 -25.93 -5.05 -10.86
C ASP A 66 -25.70 -6.41 -11.56
N GLY A 67 -24.94 -7.31 -10.93
CA GLY A 67 -24.59 -8.63 -11.45
C GLY A 67 -23.43 -8.65 -12.45
N ALA A 68 -22.96 -7.49 -12.93
CA ALA A 68 -21.81 -7.40 -13.82
C ALA A 68 -20.50 -7.29 -13.02
N ARG A 69 -19.49 -8.10 -13.40
CA ARG A 69 -18.18 -8.04 -12.76
C ARG A 69 -17.44 -6.76 -13.16
N VAL A 70 -17.07 -5.97 -12.16
CA VAL A 70 -16.22 -4.78 -12.33
C VAL A 70 -14.75 -5.14 -12.19
N GLY A 71 -14.41 -5.99 -11.18
CA GLY A 71 -13.04 -6.42 -10.92
C GLY A 71 -12.55 -6.11 -9.52
N GLY A 72 -11.23 -5.96 -9.35
CA GLY A 72 -10.59 -5.62 -8.09
C GLY A 72 -10.69 -4.15 -7.73
N PHE A 73 -9.88 -3.69 -6.77
CA PHE A 73 -9.93 -2.31 -6.29
C PHE A 73 -9.52 -1.28 -7.37
N ASP A 74 -8.54 -1.63 -8.21
CA ASP A 74 -8.04 -0.71 -9.24
C ASP A 74 -9.06 -0.50 -10.36
N GLU A 75 -9.69 -1.59 -10.80
CA GLU A 75 -10.76 -1.56 -11.80
C GLU A 75 -11.99 -0.83 -11.24
N LEU A 76 -12.34 -1.08 -9.98
CA LEU A 76 -13.42 -0.37 -9.29
C LEU A 76 -13.15 1.13 -9.17
N SER A 77 -11.91 1.52 -8.87
CA SER A 77 -11.50 2.92 -8.82
C SER A 77 -11.62 3.58 -10.19
N SER A 78 -11.22 2.86 -11.25
CA SER A 78 -11.34 3.33 -12.64
C SER A 78 -12.80 3.47 -13.05
N TYR A 79 -13.67 2.54 -12.66
CA TYR A 79 -15.11 2.57 -12.92
C TYR A 79 -15.76 3.83 -12.36
N PHE A 80 -15.30 4.31 -11.20
CA PHE A 80 -15.77 5.58 -10.61
C PHE A 80 -14.97 6.82 -11.03
N GLY A 81 -14.19 6.73 -12.11
CA GLY A 81 -13.42 7.86 -12.65
C GLY A 81 -12.26 8.30 -11.76
N LYS A 82 -11.91 7.51 -10.74
CA LYS A 82 -10.71 7.73 -9.94
C LYS A 82 -9.61 6.89 -10.58
N ALA A 83 -8.74 7.54 -11.37
CA ALA A 83 -7.59 6.86 -11.92
C ALA A 83 -6.84 6.11 -10.79
N PRO A 84 -6.62 4.79 -10.91
CA PRO A 84 -5.83 4.08 -9.94
C PRO A 84 -4.47 4.78 -9.89
N LYS A 85 -4.03 5.18 -8.70
CA LYS A 85 -2.63 5.56 -8.52
C LYS A 85 -1.81 4.30 -8.76
N ARG A 86 -1.50 4.03 -10.01
CA ARG A 86 -0.55 3.01 -10.42
C ARG A 86 0.82 3.47 -9.93
N ASN A 87 1.09 3.22 -8.65
CA ASN A 87 2.42 3.38 -8.07
C ASN A 87 3.34 2.24 -8.55
N ASN A 88 3.29 1.93 -9.86
CA ASN A 88 4.17 0.95 -10.47
C ASN A 88 5.55 1.55 -10.81
N ALA A 89 5.75 2.84 -10.61
CA ALA A 89 7.07 3.42 -10.62
C ALA A 89 7.58 3.40 -9.17
N THR A 90 8.54 2.54 -8.90
CA THR A 90 9.34 2.61 -7.67
C THR A 90 9.90 4.03 -7.58
N THR A 91 9.25 4.87 -6.80
CA THR A 91 9.66 6.27 -6.68
C THR A 91 10.85 6.33 -5.75
N TYR A 92 12.05 6.45 -6.30
CA TYR A 92 13.28 6.65 -5.53
C TYR A 92 13.43 8.08 -4.98
N LYS A 93 12.48 8.98 -5.29
CA LYS A 93 12.50 10.37 -4.82
C LYS A 93 12.71 10.52 -3.30
N PRO A 94 11.99 9.79 -2.41
CA PRO A 94 12.20 9.93 -0.97
C PRO A 94 13.57 9.42 -0.52
N VAL A 95 14.11 8.39 -1.17
CA VAL A 95 15.43 7.85 -0.86
C VAL A 95 16.53 8.82 -1.31
N ILE A 96 16.40 9.38 -2.51
CA ILE A 96 17.35 10.39 -3.03
C ILE A 96 17.34 11.63 -2.15
N SER A 97 16.15 12.13 -1.74
CA SER A 97 16.06 13.30 -0.87
C SER A 97 16.73 13.06 0.49
N LEU A 98 16.62 11.86 1.04
CA LEU A 98 17.28 11.48 2.28
C LEU A 98 18.81 11.52 2.16
N PHE A 99 19.37 10.97 1.09
CA PHE A 99 20.81 11.00 0.86
C PHE A 99 21.33 12.43 0.60
N VAL A 100 20.56 13.27 -0.07
CA VAL A 100 20.91 14.70 -0.25
C VAL A 100 20.97 15.41 1.11
N VAL A 101 19.98 15.21 1.97
CA VAL A 101 19.97 15.79 3.32
C VAL A 101 21.15 15.28 4.15
N ALA A 102 21.43 13.98 4.12
CA ALA A 102 22.58 13.39 4.82
C ALA A 102 23.92 13.99 4.34
N ALA A 103 24.08 14.20 3.02
CA ALA A 103 25.29 14.78 2.46
C ALA A 103 25.46 16.25 2.88
N LEU A 104 24.38 17.05 2.87
CA LEU A 104 24.42 18.43 3.35
C LEU A 104 24.78 18.51 4.83
N MET A 105 24.16 17.68 5.68
CA MET A 105 24.47 17.64 7.10
C MET A 105 25.95 17.26 7.36
N ALA A 106 26.44 16.21 6.70
CA ALA A 106 27.83 15.78 6.82
C ALA A 106 28.81 16.88 6.39
N SER A 107 28.52 17.60 5.29
CA SER A 107 29.35 18.69 4.80
C SER A 107 29.37 19.87 5.76
N ILE A 108 28.22 20.25 6.34
CA ILE A 108 28.13 21.34 7.33
C ILE A 108 28.90 20.98 8.60
N ILE A 109 28.73 19.77 9.11
CA ILE A 109 29.46 19.32 10.32
C ILE A 109 30.97 19.31 10.06
N SER A 110 31.40 18.82 8.90
CA SER A 110 32.82 18.79 8.52
C SER A 110 33.40 20.19 8.43
N TRP A 111 32.65 21.14 7.86
CA TRP A 111 33.09 22.52 7.76
C TRP A 111 33.21 23.20 9.11
N LEU A 112 32.24 22.99 10.01
CA LEU A 112 32.28 23.58 11.36
C LEU A 112 33.40 23.02 12.24
N LEU A 113 33.73 21.72 12.12
CA LEU A 113 34.69 21.05 12.98
C LEU A 113 36.11 21.06 12.40
N LEU A 114 36.26 20.99 11.09
CA LEU A 114 37.54 20.81 10.40
C LEU A 114 37.93 21.97 9.47
N GLY A 115 37.04 22.95 9.27
CA GLY A 115 37.24 24.05 8.33
C GLY A 115 37.24 23.63 6.85
N THR A 116 36.97 22.35 6.55
CA THR A 116 36.97 21.82 5.17
C THR A 116 35.65 21.07 4.89
N MET A 117 35.06 21.29 3.72
CA MET A 117 33.80 20.63 3.32
C MET A 117 34.01 19.17 2.88
N LEU A 118 35.19 18.82 2.39
CA LEU A 118 35.53 17.52 1.84
C LEU A 118 36.78 16.99 2.54
N SER A 119 36.58 16.03 3.42
CA SER A 119 37.63 15.25 4.11
C SER A 119 37.23 13.80 4.21
N GLY A 120 38.15 12.89 4.53
CA GLY A 120 37.81 11.49 4.78
C GLY A 120 36.75 11.34 5.87
N ARG A 121 36.76 12.22 6.88
CA ARG A 121 35.76 12.26 7.95
C ARG A 121 34.36 12.68 7.48
N THR A 122 34.25 13.47 6.42
CA THR A 122 32.96 13.83 5.83
C THR A 122 32.23 12.59 5.31
N VAL A 123 32.96 11.62 4.76
CA VAL A 123 32.39 10.35 4.28
C VAL A 123 31.90 9.50 5.46
N GLU A 124 32.65 9.44 6.54
CA GLU A 124 32.24 8.71 7.76
C GLU A 124 30.95 9.30 8.34
N TRP A 125 30.86 10.61 8.47
CA TRP A 125 29.66 11.31 8.92
C TRP A 125 28.47 11.08 7.97
N PHE A 126 28.70 11.13 6.66
CA PHE A 126 27.65 10.86 5.67
C PHE A 126 27.09 9.45 5.81
N VAL A 127 27.94 8.44 5.90
CA VAL A 127 27.50 7.05 6.07
C VAL A 127 26.71 6.88 7.37
N SER A 128 27.23 7.42 8.49
CA SER A 128 26.57 7.32 9.80
C SER A 128 25.19 7.97 9.80
N ILE A 129 25.08 9.20 9.29
CA ILE A 129 23.79 9.92 9.20
C ILE A 129 22.83 9.20 8.26
N SER A 130 23.30 8.69 7.12
CA SER A 130 22.47 7.94 6.18
C SER A 130 21.90 6.68 6.81
N MET A 131 22.69 5.93 7.58
CA MET A 131 22.24 4.72 8.28
C MET A 131 21.16 5.04 9.32
N VAL A 132 21.34 6.10 10.10
CA VAL A 132 20.33 6.54 11.08
C VAL A 132 19.03 6.95 10.39
N LEU A 133 19.09 7.74 9.33
CA LEU A 133 17.91 8.21 8.60
C LEU A 133 17.17 7.04 7.91
N LEU A 134 17.88 6.09 7.32
CA LEU A 134 17.29 4.87 6.75
C LEU A 134 16.65 3.99 7.84
N GLY A 135 17.27 3.88 9.00
CA GLY A 135 16.71 3.19 10.16
C GLY A 135 15.40 3.82 10.63
N LEU A 136 15.36 5.14 10.77
CA LEU A 136 14.15 5.89 11.14
C LEU A 136 13.04 5.74 10.10
N GLN A 137 13.37 5.75 8.81
CA GLN A 137 12.40 5.54 7.75
C GLN A 137 11.77 4.14 7.83
N LYS A 138 12.55 3.11 8.16
CA LYS A 138 12.02 1.76 8.40
C LYS A 138 11.12 1.68 9.63
N LEU A 139 11.43 2.42 10.68
CA LEU A 139 10.62 2.47 11.90
C LEU A 139 9.27 3.17 11.68
N GLN A 140 9.16 4.09 10.74
CA GLN A 140 7.88 4.72 10.39
C GLN A 140 6.89 3.76 9.71
N ASP A 141 7.36 2.65 9.16
CA ASP A 141 6.53 1.66 8.46
C ASP A 141 6.50 0.31 9.21
N VAL A 142 6.55 0.37 10.55
CA VAL A 142 6.59 -0.82 11.44
C VAL A 142 5.36 -1.72 11.24
N GLU A 143 4.19 -1.14 10.96
CA GLU A 143 2.99 -1.93 10.65
C GLU A 143 3.16 -2.80 9.40
N ARG A 144 3.78 -2.28 8.35
CA ARG A 144 4.09 -3.06 7.14
C ARG A 144 5.20 -4.08 7.37
N PHE A 145 6.19 -3.71 8.17
CA PHE A 145 7.30 -4.57 8.51
C PHE A 145 6.83 -5.75 9.38
N ALA A 146 6.01 -5.50 10.39
CA ALA A 146 5.43 -6.53 11.24
C ALA A 146 4.51 -7.48 10.45
N THR A 147 3.68 -6.96 9.54
CA THR A 147 2.81 -7.77 8.68
C THR A 147 3.61 -8.65 7.70
N MET A 148 4.78 -8.20 7.25
CA MET A 148 5.65 -8.99 6.40
C MET A 148 6.31 -10.16 7.14
N PHE A 149 6.70 -9.95 8.41
CA PHE A 149 7.31 -11.00 9.23
C PHE A 149 6.32 -12.03 9.74
N LEU A 150 5.09 -11.61 10.08
CA LEU A 150 4.04 -12.51 10.53
C LEU A 150 3.47 -13.41 9.41
N ASN A 151 3.74 -13.10 8.14
CA ASN A 151 3.35 -13.93 6.99
C ASN A 151 4.40 -14.99 6.58
N TYR A 152 5.48 -15.15 7.35
CA TYR A 152 6.59 -16.04 6.98
C TYR A 152 6.60 -17.37 7.76
N ASP A 153 5.58 -17.63 8.59
CA ASP A 153 5.37 -18.92 9.30
C ASP A 153 4.33 -19.80 8.62
#